data_0faff8673f12d7e38c01246de7c4e72f
#
_entry.id   0faff8673f12d7e38c01246de7c4e72f
#
_cell.length_a   1.000
_cell.length_b   1.000
_cell.length_c   1.000
_cell.angle_alpha   90.00
_cell.angle_beta   90.00
_cell.angle_gamma   90.00
#
_symmetry.space_group_name_H-M   'P 1'
#
loop_
_entity.id
_entity.type
_entity.pdbx_description
1 polymer ?
#
loop_
_entity_poly.entity_id
_entity_poly.type
_entity_poly.pdbx_seq_one_letter_code
_entity_poly.pdbx_strand_id
1 'polypeptide(L)'
;MAANMKAVKLRIKSVQSTMQITKAMELVASSKLRKAKERAEVCRPYFETMHQTLVDIAQGNTDFSSVYARDSGNEKRCYVLIAGDRGLAGGYNTNLFICLEAASVNQDFLVLPIGKKAVEYSKRNGFACVTESFGEIADVSVADCFEMANLLCGEFKKGEFGHIDLCYTKFVSMLSQQPSAI
;
A
#
# COMPACT_ATOMS: atom_id res chain seq x y z
N MET A 1 -31.86 32.70 -28.45
CA MET A 1 -31.90 32.78 -26.96
C MET A 1 -32.54 31.53 -26.34
N ALA A 2 -33.64 30.99 -26.79
CA ALA A 2 -34.30 29.81 -26.17
C ALA A 2 -33.48 28.50 -26.20
N ALA A 3 -32.69 28.24 -27.23
CA ALA A 3 -31.82 27.07 -27.33
C ALA A 3 -30.71 27.09 -26.27
N ASN A 4 -30.18 28.27 -25.95
CA ASN A 4 -29.14 28.45 -24.92
C ASN A 4 -29.69 28.18 -23.49
N MET A 5 -30.92 28.62 -23.21
CA MET A 5 -31.60 28.37 -21.92
C MET A 5 -31.87 26.89 -21.70
N LYS A 6 -32.26 26.13 -22.74
CA LYS A 6 -32.48 24.68 -22.63
C LYS A 6 -31.16 23.95 -22.35
N ALA A 7 -30.06 24.33 -22.98
CA ALA A 7 -28.73 23.78 -22.74
C ALA A 7 -28.25 24.05 -21.31
N VAL A 8 -28.46 25.26 -20.81
CA VAL A 8 -28.12 25.64 -19.42
C VAL A 8 -28.91 24.81 -18.42
N LYS A 9 -30.23 24.67 -18.61
CA LYS A 9 -31.05 23.82 -17.72
C LYS A 9 -30.61 22.36 -17.70
N LEU A 10 -30.25 21.78 -18.84
CA LEU A 10 -29.71 20.43 -18.92
C LEU A 10 -28.38 20.31 -18.15
N ARG A 11 -27.51 21.30 -18.30
CA ARG A 11 -26.24 21.33 -17.58
C ARG A 11 -26.41 21.45 -16.07
N ILE A 12 -27.35 22.27 -15.60
CA ILE A 12 -27.69 22.38 -14.17
C ILE A 12 -28.15 21.00 -13.64
N LYS A 13 -29.08 20.34 -14.36
CA LYS A 13 -29.59 19.02 -13.97
C LYS A 13 -28.46 17.97 -13.92
N SER A 14 -27.56 17.98 -14.89
CA SER A 14 -26.39 17.07 -14.92
C SER A 14 -25.47 17.32 -13.71
N VAL A 15 -25.16 18.58 -13.41
CA VAL A 15 -24.31 18.94 -12.25
C VAL A 15 -25.00 18.55 -10.93
N GLN A 16 -26.29 18.77 -10.79
CA GLN A 16 -27.04 18.34 -9.60
C GLN A 16 -27.01 16.82 -9.41
N SER A 17 -27.16 16.05 -10.49
CA SER A 17 -27.04 14.59 -10.45
C SER A 17 -25.65 14.15 -10.03
N THR A 18 -24.61 14.76 -10.60
CA THR A 18 -23.20 14.49 -10.21
C THR A 18 -22.95 14.81 -8.74
N MET A 19 -23.49 15.92 -8.25
CA MET A 19 -23.38 16.30 -6.82
C MET A 19 -24.03 15.27 -5.89
N GLN A 20 -25.19 14.70 -6.27
CA GLN A 20 -25.85 13.64 -5.49
C GLN A 20 -25.00 12.36 -5.46
N ILE A 21 -24.41 11.99 -6.61
CA ILE A 21 -23.53 10.83 -6.71
C ILE A 21 -22.28 11.01 -5.83
N THR A 22 -21.62 12.16 -5.91
CA THR A 22 -20.42 12.42 -5.08
C THR A 22 -20.72 12.44 -3.59
N LYS A 23 -21.89 12.96 -3.19
CA LYS A 23 -22.33 12.91 -1.78
C LYS A 23 -22.60 11.48 -1.31
N ALA A 24 -23.20 10.64 -2.16
CA ALA A 24 -23.38 9.23 -1.85
C ALA A 24 -22.02 8.48 -1.74
N MET A 25 -21.07 8.79 -2.63
CA MET A 25 -19.71 8.24 -2.56
C MET A 25 -18.98 8.66 -1.29
N GLU A 26 -19.13 9.89 -0.83
CA GLU A 26 -18.57 10.40 0.43
C GLU A 26 -19.09 9.60 1.64
N LEU A 27 -20.39 9.36 1.71
CA LEU A 27 -21.00 8.56 2.79
C LEU A 27 -20.48 7.12 2.82
N VAL A 28 -20.36 6.49 1.65
CA VAL A 28 -19.81 5.14 1.53
C VAL A 28 -18.34 5.11 1.92
N ALA A 29 -17.55 6.07 1.45
CA ALA A 29 -16.12 6.16 1.77
C ALA A 29 -15.90 6.38 3.28
N SER A 30 -16.67 7.27 3.90
CA SER A 30 -16.62 7.53 5.35
C SER A 30 -16.96 6.30 6.18
N SER A 31 -17.98 5.53 5.76
CA SER A 31 -18.33 4.26 6.42
C SER A 31 -17.21 3.21 6.31
N LYS A 32 -16.61 3.08 5.12
CA LYS A 32 -15.49 2.15 4.89
C LYS A 32 -14.26 2.56 5.70
N LEU A 33 -13.94 3.86 5.73
CA LEU A 33 -12.81 4.37 6.52
C LEU A 33 -12.98 4.07 8.01
N ARG A 34 -14.18 4.30 8.56
CA ARG A 34 -14.46 3.97 9.96
C ARG A 34 -14.21 2.50 10.27
N LYS A 35 -14.72 1.59 9.43
CA LYS A 35 -14.50 0.14 9.59
C LYS A 35 -13.02 -0.25 9.49
N ALA A 36 -12.30 0.35 8.53
CA ALA A 36 -10.86 0.09 8.37
C ALA A 36 -10.06 0.58 9.59
N LYS A 37 -10.41 1.77 10.10
CA LYS A 37 -9.78 2.32 11.32
C LYS A 37 -10.05 1.43 12.54
N GLU A 38 -11.30 1.01 12.77
CA GLU A 38 -11.66 0.09 13.86
C GLU A 38 -10.85 -1.22 13.77
N ARG A 39 -10.71 -1.81 12.58
CA ARG A 39 -9.88 -3.01 12.37
C ARG A 39 -8.40 -2.77 12.70
N ALA A 40 -7.84 -1.65 12.24
CA ALA A 40 -6.44 -1.31 12.50
C ALA A 40 -6.18 -1.08 14.00
N GLU A 41 -7.12 -0.44 14.72
CA GLU A 41 -7.02 -0.24 16.17
C GLU A 41 -7.08 -1.55 16.95
N VAL A 42 -7.90 -2.50 16.52
CA VAL A 42 -7.97 -3.85 17.14
C VAL A 42 -6.67 -4.65 16.90
N CYS A 43 -6.06 -4.54 15.73
CA CYS A 43 -4.82 -5.26 15.41
C CYS A 43 -3.57 -4.63 16.04
N ARG A 44 -3.59 -3.35 16.36
CA ARG A 44 -2.43 -2.60 16.85
C ARG A 44 -1.77 -3.21 18.09
N PRO A 45 -2.47 -3.53 19.18
CA PRO A 45 -1.84 -4.10 20.38
C PRO A 45 -1.12 -5.42 20.10
N TYR A 46 -1.69 -6.26 19.24
CA TYR A 46 -1.06 -7.51 18.82
C TYR A 46 0.25 -7.24 18.06
N PHE A 47 0.22 -6.32 17.11
CA PHE A 47 1.41 -5.93 16.35
C PHE A 47 2.50 -5.35 17.26
N GLU A 48 2.16 -4.44 18.15
CA GLU A 48 3.11 -3.79 19.07
C GLU A 48 3.77 -4.82 20.00
N THR A 49 2.98 -5.74 20.55
CA THR A 49 3.51 -6.82 21.42
C THR A 49 4.43 -7.76 20.64
N MET A 50 4.03 -8.18 19.45
CA MET A 50 4.84 -9.06 18.61
C MET A 50 6.14 -8.39 18.18
N HIS A 51 6.06 -7.14 17.74
CA HIS A 51 7.24 -6.35 17.34
C HIS A 51 8.22 -6.19 18.49
N GLN A 52 7.74 -5.81 19.70
CA GLN A 52 8.59 -5.68 20.87
C GLN A 52 9.25 -7.01 21.24
N THR A 53 8.50 -8.11 21.21
CA THR A 53 9.04 -9.45 21.48
C THR A 53 10.17 -9.82 20.51
N LEU A 54 10.01 -9.52 19.23
CA LEU A 54 11.05 -9.77 18.22
C LEU A 54 12.29 -8.91 18.46
N VAL A 55 12.12 -7.64 18.83
CA VAL A 55 13.23 -6.74 19.21
C VAL A 55 13.95 -7.27 20.42
N ASP A 56 13.25 -7.69 21.46
CA ASP A 56 13.83 -8.23 22.70
C ASP A 56 14.64 -9.52 22.42
N ILE A 57 14.11 -10.41 21.56
CA ILE A 57 14.83 -11.61 21.12
C ILE A 57 16.10 -11.26 20.36
N ALA A 58 16.01 -10.32 19.42
CA ALA A 58 17.14 -9.90 18.59
C ALA A 58 18.27 -9.23 19.43
N GLN A 59 17.88 -8.47 20.45
CA GLN A 59 18.83 -7.78 21.34
C GLN A 59 19.41 -8.68 22.45
N GLY A 60 18.61 -9.66 22.92
CA GLY A 60 18.97 -10.49 24.08
C GLY A 60 19.73 -11.78 23.72
N ASN A 61 19.79 -12.15 22.46
CA ASN A 61 20.32 -13.46 22.05
C ASN A 61 21.53 -13.29 21.12
N THR A 62 22.73 -13.43 21.68
CA THR A 62 24.00 -13.37 20.90
C THR A 62 24.16 -14.52 19.91
N ASP A 63 23.43 -15.62 20.10
CA ASP A 63 23.46 -16.81 19.26
C ASP A 63 22.26 -16.88 18.28
N PHE A 64 21.57 -15.78 18.04
CA PHE A 64 20.42 -15.73 17.14
C PHE A 64 20.86 -15.95 15.68
N SER A 65 20.80 -17.21 15.25
CA SER A 65 21.28 -17.64 13.92
C SER A 65 20.13 -17.84 12.92
N SER A 66 19.23 -16.86 12.83
CA SER A 66 18.19 -16.90 11.79
C SER A 66 18.77 -16.53 10.42
N VAL A 67 18.34 -17.22 9.37
CA VAL A 67 18.66 -16.86 7.96
C VAL A 67 18.23 -15.43 7.63
N TYR A 68 17.16 -14.96 8.27
CA TYR A 68 16.59 -13.62 8.07
C TYR A 68 17.29 -12.51 8.87
N ALA A 69 18.13 -12.87 9.85
CA ALA A 69 18.88 -11.92 10.67
C ALA A 69 20.35 -11.77 10.21
N ARG A 70 20.77 -12.58 9.24
CA ARG A 70 22.12 -12.52 8.68
C ARG A 70 22.16 -11.53 7.52
N ASP A 71 23.19 -10.72 7.48
CA ASP A 71 23.51 -9.97 6.27
C ASP A 71 23.83 -10.96 5.14
N SER A 72 23.03 -10.93 4.10
CA SER A 72 23.19 -11.79 2.93
C SER A 72 24.29 -11.32 1.99
N GLY A 73 24.81 -10.10 2.19
CA GLY A 73 25.70 -9.43 1.24
C GLY A 73 25.03 -9.05 -0.08
N ASN A 74 23.71 -9.24 -0.21
CA ASN A 74 22.94 -8.88 -1.39
C ASN A 74 22.25 -7.53 -1.14
N GLU A 75 22.71 -6.47 -1.82
CA GLU A 75 22.19 -5.10 -1.69
C GLU A 75 20.87 -4.88 -2.42
N LYS A 76 20.41 -5.85 -3.24
CA LYS A 76 19.15 -5.75 -3.97
C LYS A 76 17.97 -5.73 -3.02
N ARG A 77 17.03 -4.80 -3.26
CA ARG A 77 15.87 -4.58 -2.40
C ARG A 77 14.57 -5.11 -3.03
N CYS A 78 13.67 -5.55 -2.18
CA CYS A 78 12.28 -5.84 -2.56
C CYS A 78 11.36 -4.84 -1.88
N TYR A 79 10.73 -3.96 -2.65
CA TYR A 79 9.74 -3.01 -2.16
C TYR A 79 8.35 -3.60 -2.20
N VAL A 80 7.74 -3.82 -1.04
CA VAL A 80 6.32 -4.16 -0.92
C VAL A 80 5.52 -2.88 -1.05
N LEU A 81 4.97 -2.61 -2.24
CA LEU A 81 4.28 -1.37 -2.58
C LEU A 81 2.78 -1.51 -2.35
N ILE A 82 2.26 -0.90 -1.28
CA ILE A 82 0.85 -1.01 -0.87
C ILE A 82 0.08 0.25 -1.31
N ALA A 83 -0.55 0.20 -2.48
CA ALA A 83 -1.36 1.29 -3.02
C ALA A 83 -2.85 0.94 -3.07
N GLY A 84 -3.69 1.90 -3.39
CA GLY A 84 -5.14 1.67 -3.49
C GLY A 84 -5.57 0.99 -4.78
N ASP A 85 -6.81 0.48 -4.80
CA ASP A 85 -7.42 -0.12 -6.00
C ASP A 85 -8.10 0.91 -6.89
N ARG A 86 -8.54 2.02 -6.32
CA ARG A 86 -9.37 3.02 -7.01
C ARG A 86 -8.65 4.34 -7.21
N GLY A 87 -9.09 5.09 -8.22
CA GLY A 87 -8.74 6.49 -8.41
C GLY A 87 -9.60 7.43 -7.56
N LEU A 88 -9.51 8.71 -7.86
CA LEU A 88 -10.22 9.80 -7.16
C LEU A 88 -9.88 9.88 -5.65
N ALA A 89 -8.66 9.51 -5.30
CA ALA A 89 -8.13 9.53 -3.93
C ALA A 89 -7.14 10.69 -3.69
N GLY A 90 -7.28 11.79 -4.44
CA GLY A 90 -6.33 12.90 -4.38
C GLY A 90 -4.91 12.45 -4.68
N GLY A 91 -3.93 12.92 -3.91
CA GLY A 91 -2.52 12.56 -4.04
C GLY A 91 -2.11 11.24 -3.39
N TYR A 92 -3.02 10.46 -2.83
CA TYR A 92 -2.70 9.26 -2.05
C TYR A 92 -1.73 8.31 -2.76
N ASN A 93 -2.09 7.83 -3.94
CA ASN A 93 -1.22 6.92 -4.69
C ASN A 93 0.02 7.63 -5.25
N THR A 94 -0.14 8.85 -5.78
CA THR A 94 0.96 9.61 -6.37
C THR A 94 2.06 9.92 -5.36
N ASN A 95 1.70 10.35 -4.15
CA ASN A 95 2.68 10.65 -3.11
C ASN A 95 3.44 9.39 -2.66
N LEU A 96 2.76 8.23 -2.62
CA LEU A 96 3.40 6.95 -2.33
C LEU A 96 4.40 6.55 -3.43
N PHE A 97 4.05 6.75 -4.69
CA PHE A 97 4.94 6.45 -5.81
C PHE A 97 6.18 7.35 -5.83
N ILE A 98 6.02 8.64 -5.53
CA ILE A 98 7.16 9.56 -5.35
C ILE A 98 8.05 9.09 -4.19
N CYS A 99 7.46 8.59 -3.09
CA CYS A 99 8.21 8.03 -1.96
C CYS A 99 9.03 6.80 -2.37
N LEU A 100 8.44 5.88 -3.15
CA LEU A 100 9.16 4.73 -3.71
C LEU A 100 10.31 5.18 -4.63
N GLU A 101 10.04 6.10 -5.56
CA GLU A 101 11.08 6.62 -6.47
C GLU A 101 12.25 7.24 -5.70
N ALA A 102 11.95 8.02 -4.65
CA ALA A 102 12.99 8.61 -3.80
C ALA A 102 13.79 7.56 -3.02
N ALA A 103 13.12 6.50 -2.53
CA ALA A 103 13.78 5.43 -1.78
C ALA A 103 14.63 4.51 -2.67
N SER A 104 14.27 4.36 -3.95
CA SER A 104 14.91 3.42 -4.88
C SER A 104 15.98 4.05 -5.79
N VAL A 105 16.35 5.31 -5.56
CA VAL A 105 17.36 6.01 -6.39
C VAL A 105 18.69 5.24 -6.41
N ASN A 106 19.15 4.95 -7.63
CA ASN A 106 20.42 4.23 -7.89
C ASN A 106 20.51 2.83 -7.26
N GLN A 107 19.38 2.16 -7.02
CA GLN A 107 19.33 0.81 -6.46
C GLN A 107 18.77 -0.18 -7.48
N ASP A 108 19.28 -1.42 -7.45
CA ASP A 108 18.61 -2.55 -8.09
C ASP A 108 17.51 -3.06 -7.14
N PHE A 109 16.29 -3.19 -7.67
CA PHE A 109 15.17 -3.59 -6.85
C PHE A 109 14.11 -4.41 -7.60
N LEU A 110 13.34 -5.14 -6.82
CA LEU A 110 12.09 -5.79 -7.21
C LEU A 110 10.92 -5.11 -6.52
N VAL A 111 9.74 -5.27 -7.07
CA VAL A 111 8.50 -4.78 -6.45
C VAL A 111 7.54 -5.94 -6.20
N LEU A 112 6.96 -5.99 -5.02
CA LEU A 112 5.75 -6.75 -4.75
C LEU A 112 4.58 -5.76 -4.72
N PRO A 113 3.86 -5.57 -5.83
CA PRO A 113 2.77 -4.60 -5.89
C PRO A 113 1.51 -5.18 -5.25
N ILE A 114 0.96 -4.45 -4.28
CA ILE A 114 -0.29 -4.76 -3.60
C ILE A 114 -1.29 -3.64 -3.91
N GLY A 115 -2.44 -4.02 -4.48
CA GLY A 115 -3.45 -3.08 -4.97
C GLY A 115 -3.29 -2.73 -6.44
N LYS A 116 -4.43 -2.51 -7.09
CA LYS A 116 -4.53 -2.30 -8.55
C LYS A 116 -3.66 -1.15 -9.04
N LYS A 117 -3.58 -0.05 -8.28
CA LYS A 117 -2.76 1.10 -8.66
C LYS A 117 -1.27 0.84 -8.54
N ALA A 118 -0.83 -0.02 -7.63
CA ALA A 118 0.56 -0.46 -7.56
C ALA A 118 0.94 -1.31 -8.78
N VAL A 119 0.09 -2.27 -9.16
CA VAL A 119 0.31 -3.11 -10.35
C VAL A 119 0.35 -2.26 -11.63
N GLU A 120 -0.63 -1.36 -11.83
CA GLU A 120 -0.67 -0.45 -12.97
C GLU A 120 0.60 0.43 -13.05
N TYR A 121 1.05 0.94 -11.90
CA TYR A 121 2.24 1.78 -11.82
C TYR A 121 3.51 1.00 -12.13
N SER A 122 3.70 -0.17 -11.55
CA SER A 122 4.87 -1.03 -11.79
C SER A 122 4.98 -1.43 -13.27
N LYS A 123 3.87 -1.83 -13.89
CA LYS A 123 3.81 -2.15 -15.33
C LYS A 123 4.19 -0.96 -16.21
N ARG A 124 3.63 0.20 -15.92
CA ARG A 124 3.89 1.43 -16.71
C ARG A 124 5.36 1.86 -16.67
N ASN A 125 6.03 1.64 -15.54
CA ASN A 125 7.43 2.02 -15.37
C ASN A 125 8.40 0.86 -15.67
N GLY A 126 7.90 -0.33 -16.06
CA GLY A 126 8.74 -1.48 -16.40
C GLY A 126 9.49 -2.07 -15.20
N PHE A 127 8.97 -1.91 -13.98
CA PHE A 127 9.60 -2.48 -12.79
C PHE A 127 9.49 -4.01 -12.79
N ALA A 128 10.57 -4.67 -12.42
CA ALA A 128 10.58 -6.13 -12.22
C ALA A 128 9.73 -6.44 -10.96
N CYS A 129 8.72 -7.29 -11.12
CA CYS A 129 7.82 -7.67 -10.03
C CYS A 129 8.06 -9.10 -9.58
N VAL A 130 7.97 -9.34 -8.27
CA VAL A 130 8.01 -10.69 -7.68
C VAL A 130 6.79 -11.48 -8.15
N THR A 131 5.62 -10.87 -8.10
CA THR A 131 4.35 -11.37 -8.67
C THR A 131 3.40 -10.22 -8.85
N GLU A 132 2.34 -10.40 -9.65
CA GLU A 132 1.24 -9.45 -9.84
C GLU A 132 -0.09 -9.97 -9.26
N SER A 133 -0.05 -11.08 -8.52
CA SER A 133 -1.25 -11.77 -8.04
C SER A 133 -2.06 -11.00 -7.01
N PHE A 134 -1.45 -10.00 -6.32
CA PHE A 134 -2.08 -9.22 -5.25
C PHE A 134 -2.64 -7.89 -5.73
N GLY A 135 -3.31 -7.90 -6.88
CA GLY A 135 -3.86 -6.70 -7.54
C GLY A 135 -5.10 -6.10 -6.87
N GLU A 136 -5.68 -6.69 -5.83
CA GLU A 136 -6.84 -6.15 -5.11
C GLU A 136 -6.61 -6.19 -3.60
N ILE A 137 -6.78 -5.01 -2.98
CA ILE A 137 -6.53 -4.81 -1.52
C ILE A 137 -7.83 -4.80 -0.70
N ALA A 138 -8.99 -4.60 -1.33
CA ALA A 138 -10.23 -4.26 -0.62
C ALA A 138 -10.63 -5.29 0.44
N ASP A 139 -10.24 -6.54 0.27
CA ASP A 139 -10.62 -7.66 1.12
C ASP A 139 -9.43 -8.58 1.46
N VAL A 140 -8.22 -8.02 1.64
CA VAL A 140 -7.03 -8.78 2.07
C VAL A 140 -7.32 -9.47 3.40
N SER A 141 -7.22 -10.77 3.40
CA SER A 141 -7.37 -11.63 4.57
C SER A 141 -6.03 -11.92 5.24
N VAL A 142 -6.08 -12.47 6.44
CA VAL A 142 -4.86 -12.96 7.13
C VAL A 142 -4.18 -14.06 6.33
N ALA A 143 -4.95 -14.90 5.62
CA ALA A 143 -4.40 -15.94 4.75
C ALA A 143 -3.57 -15.35 3.60
N ASP A 144 -4.08 -14.28 2.96
CA ASP A 144 -3.34 -13.58 1.90
C ASP A 144 -2.03 -12.97 2.44
N CYS A 145 -2.04 -12.44 3.66
CA CYS A 145 -0.83 -11.94 4.31
C CYS A 145 0.20 -13.05 4.54
N PHE A 146 -0.23 -14.23 4.95
CA PHE A 146 0.66 -15.40 5.08
C PHE A 146 1.21 -15.86 3.74
N GLU A 147 0.39 -15.86 2.69
CA GLU A 147 0.83 -16.21 1.33
C GLU A 147 1.90 -15.24 0.84
N MET A 148 1.68 -13.92 0.98
CA MET A 148 2.66 -12.89 0.64
C MET A 148 3.96 -13.05 1.45
N ALA A 149 3.86 -13.29 2.76
CA ALA A 149 5.02 -13.48 3.62
C ALA A 149 5.81 -14.74 3.22
N ASN A 150 5.15 -15.86 2.94
CA ASN A 150 5.78 -17.09 2.50
C ASN A 150 6.49 -16.91 1.15
N LEU A 151 5.87 -16.19 0.22
CA LEU A 151 6.48 -15.86 -1.07
C LEU A 151 7.76 -15.04 -0.86
N LEU A 152 7.69 -13.95 -0.10
CA LEU A 152 8.85 -13.09 0.19
C LEU A 152 9.96 -13.86 0.89
N CYS A 153 9.62 -14.66 1.91
CA CYS A 153 10.58 -15.52 2.59
C CYS A 153 11.24 -16.55 1.67
N GLY A 154 10.47 -17.09 0.71
CA GLY A 154 10.96 -18.03 -0.29
C GLY A 154 11.98 -17.38 -1.24
N GLU A 155 11.66 -16.23 -1.78
CA GLU A 155 12.54 -15.50 -2.71
C GLU A 155 13.77 -14.94 -1.98
N PHE A 156 13.64 -14.48 -0.75
CA PHE A 156 14.77 -14.08 0.09
C PHE A 156 15.77 -15.23 0.30
N LYS A 157 15.27 -16.44 0.62
CA LYS A 157 16.13 -17.63 0.79
C LYS A 157 16.85 -18.05 -0.50
N LYS A 158 16.25 -17.76 -1.67
CA LYS A 158 16.90 -18.00 -2.97
C LYS A 158 17.98 -16.96 -3.30
N GLY A 159 18.04 -15.86 -2.55
CA GLY A 159 18.97 -14.76 -2.77
C GLY A 159 18.54 -13.78 -3.87
N GLU A 160 17.26 -13.74 -4.23
CA GLU A 160 16.73 -12.80 -5.23
C GLU A 160 16.85 -11.35 -4.76
N PHE A 161 16.82 -11.12 -3.44
CA PHE A 161 17.05 -9.84 -2.77
C PHE A 161 17.57 -10.08 -1.36
N GLY A 162 18.24 -9.07 -0.78
CA GLY A 162 18.77 -9.12 0.57
C GLY A 162 18.01 -8.24 1.58
N HIS A 163 17.14 -7.36 1.09
CA HIS A 163 16.37 -6.43 1.92
C HIS A 163 14.92 -6.40 1.49
N ILE A 164 14.01 -6.21 2.46
CA ILE A 164 12.58 -6.04 2.22
C ILE A 164 12.15 -4.74 2.87
N ASP A 165 11.63 -3.81 2.07
CA ASP A 165 11.15 -2.51 2.52
C ASP A 165 9.65 -2.39 2.26
N LEU A 166 8.91 -1.85 3.23
CA LEU A 166 7.48 -1.60 3.08
C LEU A 166 7.24 -0.16 2.63
N CYS A 167 6.67 0.00 1.43
CA CYS A 167 6.20 1.28 0.92
C CYS A 167 4.68 1.37 1.10
N TYR A 168 4.25 2.19 2.07
CA TYR A 168 2.84 2.36 2.40
C TYR A 168 2.53 3.77 2.87
N THR A 169 1.26 4.10 2.98
CA THR A 169 0.83 5.39 3.53
C THR A 169 0.35 5.21 4.97
N LYS A 170 1.11 5.75 5.92
CA LYS A 170 0.74 5.77 7.33
C LYS A 170 -0.43 6.71 7.57
N PHE A 171 -1.51 6.18 8.14
CA PHE A 171 -2.65 6.97 8.56
C PHE A 171 -2.35 7.64 9.91
N VAL A 172 -2.20 8.96 9.93
CA VAL A 172 -2.01 9.75 11.14
C VAL A 172 -3.35 10.34 11.58
N SER A 173 -4.08 10.96 10.65
CA SER A 173 -5.40 11.52 10.87
C SER A 173 -6.17 11.66 9.55
N MET A 174 -7.42 12.09 9.62
CA MET A 174 -8.23 12.40 8.42
C MET A 174 -7.57 13.46 7.51
N LEU A 175 -6.79 14.36 8.10
CA LEU A 175 -6.12 15.46 7.38
C LEU A 175 -4.65 15.18 7.09
N SER A 176 -4.05 14.18 7.74
CA SER A 176 -2.63 13.87 7.61
C SER A 176 -2.42 12.39 7.31
N GLN A 177 -1.85 12.13 6.15
CA GLN A 177 -1.48 10.82 5.67
C GLN A 177 -0.05 10.92 5.13
N GLN A 178 0.83 10.07 5.63
CA GLN A 178 2.26 10.16 5.36
C GLN A 178 2.73 8.92 4.59
N PRO A 179 3.14 9.05 3.32
CA PRO A 179 3.83 7.97 2.62
C PRO A 179 5.17 7.71 3.30
N SER A 180 5.54 6.46 3.41
CA SER A 180 6.74 5.99 4.10
C SER A 180 7.31 4.78 3.39
N ALA A 181 8.63 4.68 3.36
CA ALA A 181 9.38 3.49 3.02
C ALA A 181 10.22 3.11 4.25
N ILE A 182 10.03 1.92 4.79
CA ILE A 182 10.67 1.42 6.02
C ILE A 182 11.17 0.01 5.81
#